data_1b818c6fe4bf4147d6d644f3d3b0f59a
#
_entry.id   1b818c6fe4bf4147d6d644f3d3b0f59a
#
_cell.length_a   1.000
_cell.length_b   1.000
_cell.length_c   1.000
_cell.angle_alpha   90.00
_cell.angle_beta   90.00
_cell.angle_gamma   90.00
#
_symmetry.space_group_name_H-M   'P 1'
#
loop_
_entity.id
_entity.type
_entity.pdbx_description
1 polymer ?
#
loop_
_entity_poly.entity_id
_entity_poly.type
_entity_poly.pdbx_seq_one_letter_code
_entity_poly.pdbx_strand_id
1 'polypeptide(L)'
;TFVLKSEVIQINEIKKGETVGYNGTYTAEKNEKIAVVAIGYADGVIRKNKGRFVYINDKKYEIVGNVCMDMMFVKVDVKTHDMVYVLKDKEHIEEVAKYLDTIPYEVICLIGKRVNRIYVK
;
A
#
# COMPACT_ATOMS: atom_id res chain seq x y z
N THR A 1 -11.48 15.30 7.23
CA THR A 1 -10.29 14.73 6.62
C THR A 1 -10.38 13.21 6.58
N PHE A 2 -10.11 12.62 5.43
CA PHE A 2 -10.16 11.18 5.24
C PHE A 2 -8.78 10.57 5.45
N VAL A 3 -8.74 9.50 6.24
CA VAL A 3 -7.52 8.71 6.47
C VAL A 3 -7.85 7.24 6.26
N LEU A 4 -7.05 6.54 5.48
CA LEU A 4 -7.17 5.10 5.31
C LEU A 4 -5.88 4.46 5.80
N LYS A 5 -5.99 3.56 6.76
CA LYS A 5 -4.83 2.85 7.28
C LYS A 5 -5.12 1.36 7.43
N SER A 6 -4.07 0.57 7.37
CA SER A 6 -4.12 -0.86 7.58
C SER A 6 -2.89 -1.29 8.38
N GLU A 7 -2.77 -2.57 8.64
CA GLU A 7 -1.68 -3.08 9.45
C GLU A 7 -0.79 -4.04 8.67
N VAL A 8 0.45 -4.14 9.12
CA VAL A 8 1.39 -5.15 8.63
C VAL A 8 1.06 -6.45 9.35
N ILE A 9 0.72 -7.49 8.59
CA ILE A 9 0.39 -8.81 9.14
C ILE A 9 1.56 -9.77 9.11
N GLN A 10 2.57 -9.50 8.28
CA GLN A 10 3.73 -10.36 8.15
C GLN A 10 4.87 -9.58 7.50
N ILE A 11 6.11 -9.91 7.87
CA ILE A 11 7.30 -9.38 7.20
C ILE A 11 8.14 -10.55 6.74
N ASN A 12 8.45 -10.59 5.45
CA ASN A 12 9.28 -11.60 4.84
C ASN A 12 10.60 -10.99 4.40
N GLU A 13 11.69 -11.69 4.67
CA GLU A 13 12.99 -11.33 4.10
C GLU A 13 13.17 -12.11 2.80
N ILE A 14 13.46 -11.39 1.71
CA ILE A 14 13.71 -11.99 0.41
C ILE A 14 15.12 -11.70 -0.05
N LYS A 15 15.67 -12.64 -0.80
CA LYS A 15 17.03 -12.52 -1.32
C LYS A 15 17.00 -11.97 -2.74
N LYS A 16 18.14 -11.40 -3.16
CA LYS A 16 18.30 -10.93 -4.53
C LYS A 16 17.84 -12.01 -5.51
N GLY A 17 17.00 -11.61 -6.45
CA GLY A 17 16.46 -12.49 -7.49
C GLY A 17 15.16 -13.19 -7.12
N GLU A 18 14.76 -13.20 -5.86
CA GLU A 18 13.47 -13.74 -5.45
C GLU A 18 12.35 -12.80 -5.85
N THR A 19 11.16 -13.33 -6.09
CA THR A 19 10.02 -12.56 -6.57
C THR A 19 8.96 -12.40 -5.50
N VAL A 20 8.13 -11.36 -5.66
CA VAL A 20 7.04 -11.02 -4.75
C VAL A 20 5.76 -10.83 -5.55
N GLY A 21 4.65 -11.24 -4.93
CA GLY A 21 3.33 -11.03 -5.49
C GLY A 21 2.89 -12.13 -6.44
N TYR A 22 1.62 -12.09 -6.76
CA TYR A 22 1.03 -13.03 -7.71
C TYR A 22 1.70 -12.87 -9.08
N ASN A 23 2.12 -13.96 -9.69
CA ASN A 23 2.87 -14.01 -10.94
C ASN A 23 4.27 -13.39 -10.87
N GLY A 24 4.83 -13.18 -9.66
CA GLY A 24 6.21 -12.72 -9.50
C GLY A 24 6.50 -11.40 -10.19
N THR A 25 5.63 -10.41 -10.02
CA THR A 25 5.71 -9.13 -10.75
C THR A 25 6.75 -8.16 -10.20
N TYR A 26 7.35 -8.48 -9.06
CA TYR A 26 8.47 -7.72 -8.52
C TYR A 26 9.63 -8.68 -8.22
N THR A 27 10.81 -8.34 -8.71
CA THR A 27 12.03 -9.11 -8.46
C THR A 27 12.98 -8.29 -7.59
N ALA A 28 13.44 -8.87 -6.49
CA ALA A 28 14.35 -8.18 -5.58
C ALA A 28 15.70 -7.92 -6.24
N GLU A 29 16.15 -6.67 -6.19
CA GLU A 29 17.46 -6.26 -6.72
C GLU A 29 18.59 -6.58 -5.75
N LYS A 30 18.26 -6.72 -4.47
CA LYS A 30 19.18 -7.06 -3.38
C LYS A 30 18.38 -7.79 -2.31
N ASN A 31 19.00 -8.14 -1.19
CA ASN A 31 18.28 -8.70 -0.05
C ASN A 31 17.36 -7.61 0.52
N GLU A 32 16.08 -7.88 0.61
CA GLU A 32 15.06 -6.89 0.98
C GLU A 32 14.08 -7.45 1.98
N LYS A 33 13.38 -6.55 2.68
CA LYS A 33 12.27 -6.90 3.57
C LYS A 33 10.97 -6.47 2.92
N ILE A 34 10.00 -7.38 2.88
CA ILE A 34 8.69 -7.11 2.29
C ILE A 34 7.63 -7.26 3.36
N ALA A 35 6.88 -6.19 3.60
CA ALA A 35 5.75 -6.20 4.51
C ALA A 35 4.49 -6.61 3.75
N VAL A 36 3.74 -7.55 4.32
CA VAL A 36 2.41 -7.91 3.81
C VAL A 36 1.39 -7.06 4.57
N VAL A 37 0.61 -6.28 3.85
CA VAL A 37 -0.36 -5.34 4.41
C VAL A 37 -1.78 -5.84 4.13
N ALA A 38 -2.62 -5.82 5.14
CA ALA A 38 -3.97 -6.41 5.11
C ALA A 38 -4.99 -5.50 4.42
N ILE A 39 -4.75 -5.15 3.15
CA ILE A 39 -5.67 -4.39 2.32
C ILE A 39 -5.33 -4.64 0.84
N GLY A 40 -6.33 -4.80 0.01
CA GLY A 40 -6.14 -5.09 -1.40
C GLY A 40 -7.23 -4.52 -2.28
N TYR A 41 -7.33 -5.05 -3.53
CA TYR A 41 -8.25 -4.46 -4.50
C TYR A 41 -9.74 -4.65 -4.14
N ALA A 42 -10.09 -5.67 -3.37
CA ALA A 42 -11.46 -5.82 -2.88
C ALA A 42 -11.86 -4.68 -1.93
N ASP A 43 -10.89 -3.99 -1.35
CA ASP A 43 -11.09 -2.88 -0.44
C ASP A 43 -10.97 -1.51 -1.14
N GLY A 44 -10.81 -1.50 -2.45
CA GLY A 44 -10.69 -0.28 -3.24
C GLY A 44 -9.27 0.13 -3.59
N VAL A 45 -8.26 -0.64 -3.16
CA VAL A 45 -6.87 -0.39 -3.55
C VAL A 45 -6.60 -1.13 -4.86
N ILE A 46 -6.95 -0.50 -5.96
CA ILE A 46 -6.85 -1.12 -7.29
C ILE A 46 -5.40 -1.40 -7.69
N ARG A 47 -5.21 -2.29 -8.65
CA ARG A 47 -3.86 -2.73 -9.09
C ARG A 47 -2.97 -1.61 -9.58
N LYS A 48 -3.56 -0.54 -10.11
CA LYS A 48 -2.83 0.64 -10.57
C LYS A 48 -2.04 1.32 -9.45
N ASN A 49 -2.33 1.00 -8.17
CA ASN A 49 -1.57 1.49 -7.02
C ASN A 49 -0.14 0.93 -6.95
N LYS A 50 0.19 -0.12 -7.67
CA LYS A 50 1.54 -0.67 -7.72
C LYS A 50 2.55 0.43 -8.08
N GLY A 51 3.62 0.52 -7.30
CA GLY A 51 4.68 1.49 -7.52
C GLY A 51 4.51 2.82 -6.79
N ARG A 52 3.32 3.12 -6.28
CA ARG A 52 3.15 4.34 -5.48
C ARG A 52 3.59 4.12 -4.04
N PHE A 53 3.66 5.20 -3.28
CA PHE A 53 4.12 5.17 -1.90
C PHE A 53 2.98 5.15 -0.89
N VAL A 54 3.23 4.45 0.20
CA VAL A 54 2.45 4.52 1.44
C VAL A 54 3.35 5.07 2.54
N TYR A 55 2.77 5.42 3.69
CA TYR A 55 3.55 5.95 4.81
C TYR A 55 3.51 5.01 6.01
N ILE A 56 4.67 4.79 6.61
CA ILE A 56 4.82 4.08 7.88
C ILE A 56 5.76 4.94 8.72
N ASN A 57 5.30 5.42 9.89
CA ASN A 57 6.07 6.31 10.75
C ASN A 57 6.63 7.53 10.00
N ASP A 58 5.78 8.16 9.17
CA ASP A 58 6.12 9.34 8.38
C ASP A 58 7.20 9.14 7.30
N LYS A 59 7.57 7.90 7.03
CA LYS A 59 8.46 7.57 5.92
C LYS A 59 7.69 6.96 4.76
N LYS A 60 8.15 7.25 3.55
CA LYS A 60 7.58 6.69 2.32
C LYS A 60 8.14 5.32 2.03
N TYR A 61 7.26 4.37 1.69
CA TYR A 61 7.63 3.03 1.26
C TYR A 61 6.83 2.64 0.04
N GLU A 62 7.47 1.95 -0.90
CA GLU A 62 6.87 1.63 -2.19
C GLU A 62 6.02 0.36 -2.14
N ILE A 63 4.84 0.40 -2.78
CA ILE A 63 4.03 -0.79 -3.04
C ILE A 63 4.68 -1.55 -4.18
N VAL A 64 5.03 -2.81 -3.97
CA VAL A 64 5.73 -3.64 -4.95
C VAL A 64 4.93 -4.87 -5.31
N GLY A 65 5.09 -5.36 -6.53
CA GLY A 65 4.33 -6.50 -7.01
C GLY A 65 2.85 -6.17 -7.23
N ASN A 66 2.10 -7.12 -7.71
CA ASN A 66 0.66 -6.93 -7.95
C ASN A 66 -0.11 -6.86 -6.63
N VAL A 67 -1.04 -5.91 -6.54
CA VAL A 67 -1.99 -5.85 -5.44
C VAL A 67 -2.93 -7.05 -5.55
N CYS A 68 -3.06 -7.81 -4.47
CA CYS A 68 -3.96 -8.96 -4.40
C CYS A 68 -5.35 -8.53 -3.92
N MET A 69 -6.29 -9.48 -3.88
CA MET A 69 -7.67 -9.18 -3.49
C MET A 69 -7.75 -8.59 -2.08
N ASP A 70 -7.04 -9.16 -1.13
CA ASP A 70 -7.14 -8.79 0.29
C ASP A 70 -5.80 -8.40 0.93
N MET A 71 -4.75 -8.30 0.14
CA MET A 71 -3.42 -7.91 0.64
C MET A 71 -2.60 -7.21 -0.43
N MET A 72 -1.60 -6.48 0.01
CA MET A 72 -0.59 -5.90 -0.88
C MET A 72 0.78 -6.00 -0.22
N PHE A 73 1.82 -5.76 -1.00
CA PHE A 73 3.20 -5.90 -0.56
C PHE A 73 3.90 -4.56 -0.59
N VAL A 74 4.63 -4.25 0.47
CA VAL A 74 5.34 -2.99 0.61
C VAL A 74 6.80 -3.27 0.93
N LYS A 75 7.70 -2.67 0.15
CA LYS A 75 9.13 -2.80 0.37
C LYS A 75 9.52 -1.92 1.56
N VAL A 76 10.06 -2.54 2.61
CA VAL A 76 10.45 -1.82 3.83
C VAL A 76 11.93 -2.03 4.14
N ASP A 77 12.50 -1.14 4.95
CA ASP A 77 13.91 -1.21 5.35
C ASP A 77 14.11 -1.72 6.77
N VAL A 78 13.05 -1.78 7.56
CA VAL A 78 13.08 -2.24 8.94
C VAL A 78 11.92 -3.19 9.20
N LYS A 79 12.08 -4.07 10.20
CA LYS A 79 10.97 -4.90 10.66
C LYS A 79 10.04 -4.03 11.51
N THR A 80 8.81 -3.87 11.06
CA THR A 80 7.82 -3.06 11.76
C THR A 80 6.44 -3.68 11.62
N HIS A 81 5.65 -3.59 12.67
CA HIS A 81 4.24 -3.96 12.67
C HIS A 81 3.37 -2.72 12.87
N ASP A 82 3.95 -1.53 12.64
CA ASP A 82 3.23 -0.27 12.78
C ASP A 82 2.17 -0.11 11.71
N MET A 83 1.25 0.82 11.94
CA MET A 83 0.17 1.09 11.00
C MET A 83 0.71 1.65 9.70
N VAL A 84 0.15 1.15 8.61
CA VAL A 84 0.46 1.61 7.25
C VAL A 84 -0.62 2.60 6.84
N TYR A 85 -0.22 3.82 6.53
CA TYR A 85 -1.13 4.84 6.02
C TYR A 85 -1.22 4.72 4.50
N VAL A 86 -2.28 4.10 4.04
CA VAL A 86 -2.55 3.91 2.61
C VAL A 86 -2.99 5.24 1.99
N LEU A 87 -3.77 6.01 2.74
CA LEU A 87 -4.11 7.41 2.45
C LEU A 87 -3.91 8.18 3.75
N LYS A 88 -2.87 8.98 3.83
CA LYS A 88 -2.43 9.61 5.08
C LYS A 88 -3.17 10.90 5.41
N ASP A 89 -3.27 11.78 4.43
CA ASP A 89 -3.87 13.10 4.58
C ASP A 89 -4.32 13.64 3.22
N LYS A 90 -4.86 14.84 3.20
CA LYS A 90 -5.34 15.47 1.98
C LYS A 90 -4.25 15.57 0.91
N GLU A 91 -3.06 15.96 1.30
CA GLU A 91 -1.93 16.11 0.39
C GLU A 91 -1.53 14.76 -0.21
N HIS A 92 -1.48 13.71 0.61
CA HIS A 92 -1.19 12.37 0.15
C HIS A 92 -2.28 11.85 -0.80
N ILE A 93 -3.55 12.12 -0.51
CA ILE A 93 -4.66 11.74 -1.39
C ILE A 93 -4.54 12.43 -2.74
N GLU A 94 -4.13 13.69 -2.78
CA GLU A 94 -3.88 14.41 -4.02
C GLU A 94 -2.74 13.78 -4.82
N GLU A 95 -1.66 13.39 -4.16
CA GLU A 95 -0.53 12.69 -4.81
C GLU A 95 -0.98 11.35 -5.40
N VAL A 96 -1.77 10.59 -4.65
CA VAL A 96 -2.31 9.29 -5.10
C VAL A 96 -3.24 9.47 -6.29
N ALA A 97 -4.10 10.49 -6.25
CA ALA A 97 -5.01 10.79 -7.37
C ALA A 97 -4.23 11.10 -8.64
N LYS A 98 -3.16 11.86 -8.52
CA LYS A 98 -2.28 12.19 -9.63
C LYS A 98 -1.63 10.92 -10.19
N TYR A 99 -1.13 10.07 -9.31
CA TYR A 99 -0.51 8.80 -9.70
C TYR A 99 -1.48 7.90 -10.44
N LEU A 100 -2.74 7.85 -9.98
CA LEU A 100 -3.79 7.04 -10.58
C LEU A 100 -4.48 7.72 -11.77
N ASP A 101 -4.05 8.92 -12.13
CA ASP A 101 -4.62 9.73 -13.21
C ASP A 101 -6.11 9.99 -13.02
N THR A 102 -6.46 10.47 -11.83
CA THR A 102 -7.84 10.74 -11.44
C THR A 102 -7.91 11.92 -10.46
N ILE A 103 -9.07 12.15 -9.87
CA ILE A 103 -9.31 13.21 -8.90
C ILE A 103 -9.42 12.64 -7.48
N PRO A 104 -9.12 13.45 -6.42
CA PRO A 104 -9.16 12.97 -5.04
C PRO A 104 -10.51 12.35 -4.63
N TYR A 105 -11.62 12.91 -5.09
CA TYR A 105 -12.93 12.37 -4.78
C TYR A 105 -13.09 10.93 -5.24
N GLU A 106 -12.61 10.60 -6.44
CA GLU A 106 -12.68 9.25 -6.99
C GLU A 106 -11.82 8.27 -6.18
N VAL A 107 -10.64 8.70 -5.73
CA VAL A 107 -9.78 7.88 -4.87
C VAL A 107 -10.54 7.46 -3.61
N ILE A 108 -11.23 8.39 -2.98
CA ILE A 108 -12.03 8.11 -1.78
C ILE A 108 -13.20 7.17 -2.12
N CYS A 109 -13.87 7.38 -3.25
CA CYS A 109 -15.01 6.57 -3.67
C CYS A 109 -14.64 5.12 -4.01
N LEU A 110 -13.38 4.85 -4.37
CA LEU A 110 -12.91 3.50 -4.65
C LEU A 110 -12.84 2.63 -3.40
N ILE A 111 -12.80 3.24 -2.21
CA ILE A 111 -12.68 2.49 -0.96
C ILE A 111 -13.93 1.67 -0.71
N GLY A 112 -13.75 0.35 -0.60
CA GLY A 112 -14.86 -0.57 -0.39
C GLY A 112 -15.50 -0.46 0.97
N LYS A 113 -16.73 -0.97 1.10
CA LYS A 113 -17.49 -0.93 2.35
C LYS A 113 -16.90 -1.79 3.46
N ARG A 114 -16.04 -2.76 3.11
CA ARG A 114 -15.37 -3.63 4.06
C ARG A 114 -14.29 -2.92 4.88
N VAL A 115 -13.82 -1.77 4.38
CA VAL A 115 -12.74 -1.02 5.02
C VAL A 115 -13.32 -0.05 6.04
N ASN A 116 -12.72 -0.02 7.23
CA ASN A 116 -13.06 0.96 8.25
C ASN A 116 -12.57 2.33 7.81
N ARG A 117 -13.49 3.25 7.63
CA ARG A 117 -13.18 4.63 7.25
C ARG A 117 -13.06 5.48 8.49
N ILE A 118 -11.92 6.16 8.62
CA ILE A 118 -11.67 7.04 9.76
C ILE A 118 -11.69 8.48 9.26
N TYR A 119 -12.57 9.27 9.81
CA TYR A 119 -12.68 10.69 9.49
C TYR A 119 -12.08 11.51 10.63
N VAL A 120 -11.07 12.30 10.29
CA VAL A 120 -10.40 13.17 11.25
C VAL A 120 -10.89 14.61 11.01
N LYS A 121 -11.41 15.20 12.05
CA LYS A 121 -11.92 16.57 11.99
C LYS A 121 -10.78 17.59 12.12
#